data_2da82d0b108d4177131d6c41d0242d95
#
_entry.id   2da82d0b108d4177131d6c41d0242d95
#
_cell.length_a   1.000
_cell.length_b   1.000
_cell.length_c   1.000
_cell.angle_alpha   90.00
_cell.angle_beta   90.00
_cell.angle_gamma   90.00
#
_symmetry.space_group_name_H-M   'P 1'
#
loop_
_entity.id
_entity.type
_entity.pdbx_description
1 polymer ?
#
loop_
_entity_poly.entity_id
_entity_poly.type
_entity_poly.pdbx_seq_one_letter_code
_entity_poly.pdbx_strand_id
1 'polypeptide(L)'
;AIDSSKAIAIIMKNPEFADVRSLEGASPTKHKAMPIIAVSTTSGTAAEVTINYVITDEEKNRKFVCADPHDIPVVAIIDPDMTASMPPKLCAATGMDALVHAI
;
A
#
# COMPACT_ATOMS: atom_id res chain seq x y z
N ALA A 1 -6.93 -0.30 -1.62
CA ALA A 1 -7.01 1.14 -2.01
C ALA A 1 -5.68 1.87 -1.78
N ILE A 2 -5.06 1.78 -0.58
CA ILE A 2 -3.77 2.48 -0.29
C ILE A 2 -2.68 2.01 -1.27
N ASP A 3 -2.53 0.72 -1.49
CA ASP A 3 -1.53 0.16 -2.42
C ASP A 3 -1.69 0.69 -3.85
N SER A 4 -2.93 0.72 -4.35
CA SER A 4 -3.21 1.30 -5.66
C SER A 4 -2.89 2.79 -5.72
N SER A 5 -3.17 3.52 -4.64
CA SER A 5 -2.86 4.95 -4.54
C SER A 5 -1.35 5.21 -4.56
N LYS A 6 -0.55 4.36 -3.92
CA LYS A 6 0.92 4.43 -3.98
C LYS A 6 1.42 4.26 -5.41
N ALA A 7 0.95 3.23 -6.12
CA ALA A 7 1.32 3.01 -7.52
C ALA A 7 0.97 4.22 -8.41
N ILE A 8 -0.25 4.73 -8.30
CA ILE A 8 -0.70 5.90 -9.07
C ILE A 8 0.17 7.12 -8.76
N ALA A 9 0.41 7.39 -7.48
CA ALA A 9 1.17 8.56 -7.05
C ALA A 9 2.64 8.51 -7.51
N ILE A 10 3.26 7.33 -7.53
CA ILE A 10 4.60 7.10 -8.09
C ILE A 10 4.61 7.35 -9.59
N ILE A 11 3.68 6.75 -10.34
CA ILE A 11 3.62 6.86 -11.81
C ILE A 11 3.38 8.31 -12.24
N MET A 12 2.57 9.07 -11.53
CA MET A 12 2.31 10.48 -11.84
C MET A 12 3.58 11.34 -11.82
N LYS A 13 4.56 10.99 -11.01
CA LYS A 13 5.85 11.69 -10.91
C LYS A 13 6.98 11.01 -11.67
N ASN A 14 6.79 9.76 -12.06
CA ASN A 14 7.76 8.95 -12.79
C ASN A 14 7.05 8.28 -13.99
N PRO A 15 6.71 9.03 -15.06
CA PRO A 15 5.92 8.51 -16.18
C PRO A 15 6.58 7.35 -16.94
N GLU A 16 7.89 7.18 -16.82
CA GLU A 16 8.63 6.05 -17.39
C GLU A 16 8.19 4.71 -16.81
N PHE A 17 7.53 4.71 -15.65
CA PHE A 17 6.95 3.52 -15.00
C PHE A 17 5.43 3.39 -15.23
N ALA A 18 4.89 3.94 -16.32
CA ALA A 18 3.46 3.94 -16.61
C ALA A 18 2.85 2.53 -16.69
N ASP A 19 3.61 1.52 -17.10
CA ASP A 19 3.22 0.13 -16.89
C ASP A 19 3.53 -0.24 -15.44
N VAL A 20 2.48 -0.46 -14.64
CA VAL A 20 2.60 -0.78 -13.21
C VAL A 20 3.45 -2.03 -12.94
N ARG A 21 3.56 -2.95 -13.89
CA ARG A 21 4.41 -4.14 -13.79
C ARG A 21 5.89 -3.78 -13.70
N SER A 22 6.31 -2.64 -14.26
CA SER A 22 7.68 -2.16 -14.17
C SER A 22 8.09 -1.72 -12.76
N LEU A 23 7.14 -1.56 -11.86
CA LEU A 23 7.37 -1.20 -10.46
C LEU A 23 7.63 -2.42 -9.56
N GLU A 24 7.56 -3.64 -10.09
CA GLU A 24 7.80 -4.86 -9.29
C GLU A 24 9.19 -4.85 -8.64
N GLY A 25 9.25 -5.18 -7.36
CA GLY A 25 10.49 -5.16 -6.60
C GLY A 25 10.87 -3.76 -6.15
N ALA A 26 12.17 -3.50 -6.05
CA ALA A 26 12.72 -2.19 -5.72
C ALA A 26 12.97 -1.40 -7.00
N SER A 27 12.07 -0.50 -7.34
CA SER A 27 12.17 0.29 -8.57
C SER A 27 13.11 1.49 -8.39
N PRO A 28 13.95 1.80 -9.39
CA PRO A 28 14.85 2.95 -9.33
C PRO A 28 14.13 4.25 -9.72
N THR A 29 13.04 4.59 -9.01
CA THR A 29 12.35 5.85 -9.23
C THR A 29 13.20 7.04 -8.83
N LYS A 30 13.12 8.14 -9.57
CA LYS A 30 13.96 9.33 -9.35
C LYS A 30 13.24 10.40 -8.52
N HIS A 31 11.91 10.40 -8.56
CA HIS A 31 11.09 11.45 -7.96
C HIS A 31 10.17 10.86 -6.90
N LYS A 32 9.96 11.60 -5.81
CA LYS A 32 8.95 11.26 -4.82
C LYS A 32 7.57 11.19 -5.46
N ALA A 33 6.74 10.28 -4.98
CA ALA A 33 5.34 10.20 -5.34
C ALA A 33 4.60 11.53 -5.10
N MET A 34 3.45 11.69 -5.75
CA MET A 34 2.49 12.70 -5.33
C MET A 34 2.18 12.52 -3.83
N PRO A 35 1.99 13.60 -3.07
CA PRO A 35 1.64 13.50 -1.66
C PRO A 35 0.40 12.62 -1.43
N ILE A 36 0.52 11.64 -0.55
CA ILE A 36 -0.56 10.72 -0.17
C ILE A 36 -0.95 11.01 1.26
N ILE A 37 -2.24 11.17 1.50
CA ILE A 37 -2.85 11.16 2.83
C ILE A 37 -3.59 9.84 2.96
N ALA A 38 -3.17 8.97 3.87
CA ALA A 38 -3.75 7.66 4.05
C ALA A 38 -4.66 7.63 5.27
N VAL A 39 -5.90 7.16 5.07
CA VAL A 39 -6.87 6.93 6.14
C VAL A 39 -7.18 5.45 6.16
N SER A 40 -6.71 4.74 7.18
CA SER A 40 -6.89 3.29 7.26
C SER A 40 -8.30 2.93 7.72
N THR A 41 -8.91 1.99 7.00
CA THR A 41 -10.23 1.41 7.33
C THR A 41 -10.13 -0.04 7.80
N THR A 42 -8.92 -0.60 7.82
CA THR A 42 -8.59 -1.92 8.35
C THR A 42 -7.28 -1.83 9.14
N SER A 43 -7.11 -2.67 10.14
CA SER A 43 -5.81 -2.88 10.81
C SER A 43 -5.09 -4.08 10.18
N GLY A 44 -3.77 -4.11 10.18
CA GLY A 44 -3.01 -5.27 9.67
C GLY A 44 -1.64 -4.88 9.13
N THR A 45 -1.52 -4.70 7.83
CA THR A 45 -0.24 -4.51 7.12
C THR A 45 0.48 -3.19 7.40
N ALA A 46 -0.17 -2.22 8.04
CA ALA A 46 0.36 -0.86 8.23
C ALA A 46 0.77 -0.17 6.92
N ALA A 47 0.03 -0.40 5.83
CA ALA A 47 0.31 0.18 4.52
C ALA A 47 0.38 1.71 4.54
N GLU A 48 -0.26 2.35 5.52
CA GLU A 48 -0.25 3.80 5.72
C GLU A 48 1.11 4.37 6.15
N VAL A 49 2.04 3.53 6.59
CA VAL A 49 3.38 3.96 7.07
C VAL A 49 4.53 3.15 6.46
N THR A 50 4.26 2.26 5.51
CA THR A 50 5.28 1.39 4.90
C THR A 50 5.66 1.81 3.48
N ILE A 51 6.81 1.33 3.03
CA ILE A 51 7.30 1.51 1.65
C ILE A 51 6.74 0.45 0.69
N ASN A 52 6.08 -0.58 1.19
CA ASN A 52 5.62 -1.70 0.39
C ASN A 52 4.19 -1.46 -0.10
N TYR A 53 3.90 -1.95 -1.29
CA TYR A 53 2.55 -2.08 -1.81
C TYR A 53 2.43 -3.29 -2.72
N VAL A 54 1.24 -3.87 -2.81
CA VAL A 54 0.98 -5.11 -3.53
C VAL A 54 -0.06 -4.86 -4.61
N ILE A 55 0.29 -5.22 -5.83
CA ILE A 55 -0.60 -5.08 -7.00
C ILE A 55 -0.93 -6.48 -7.53
N THR A 56 -2.16 -6.65 -7.99
CA THR A 56 -2.61 -7.87 -8.64
C THR A 56 -2.55 -7.70 -10.15
N ASP A 57 -1.79 -8.54 -10.82
CA ASP A 57 -1.79 -8.67 -12.27
C ASP A 57 -2.87 -9.69 -12.65
N GLU A 58 -4.00 -9.20 -13.15
CA GLU A 58 -5.14 -10.05 -13.52
C GLU A 58 -4.86 -10.92 -14.74
N GLU A 59 -4.04 -10.44 -15.69
CA GLU A 59 -3.69 -11.21 -16.89
C GLU A 59 -2.88 -12.47 -16.53
N LYS A 60 -1.92 -12.32 -15.61
CA LYS A 60 -1.07 -13.42 -15.15
C LYS A 60 -1.61 -14.12 -13.91
N ASN A 61 -2.73 -13.61 -13.36
CA ASN A 61 -3.36 -14.10 -12.14
C ASN A 61 -2.35 -14.26 -10.99
N ARG A 62 -1.50 -13.24 -10.79
CA ARG A 62 -0.51 -13.23 -9.71
C ARG A 62 -0.45 -11.89 -9.01
N LYS A 63 -0.06 -11.91 -7.75
CA LYS A 63 0.28 -10.71 -6.99
C LYS A 63 1.79 -10.48 -7.07
N PHE A 64 2.18 -9.21 -7.16
CA PHE A 64 3.58 -8.82 -7.06
C PHE A 64 3.75 -7.68 -6.06
N VAL A 65 4.89 -7.68 -5.40
CA VAL A 65 5.24 -6.70 -4.38
C VAL A 65 6.13 -5.63 -4.98
N CYS A 66 5.82 -4.40 -4.67
CA CYS A 66 6.63 -3.23 -4.99
C CYS A 66 7.13 -2.60 -3.69
N ALA A 67 8.31 -2.01 -3.72
CA ALA A 67 8.89 -1.32 -2.58
C ALA A 67 9.63 -0.07 -3.05
N ASP A 68 9.23 1.10 -2.55
CA ASP A 68 9.85 2.37 -2.90
C ASP A 68 9.76 3.35 -1.72
N PRO A 69 10.91 3.82 -1.19
CA PRO A 69 10.90 4.82 -0.13
C PRO A 69 10.16 6.12 -0.50
N HIS A 70 9.99 6.37 -1.79
CA HIS A 70 9.32 7.57 -2.29
C HIS A 70 7.79 7.54 -2.17
N ASP A 71 7.19 6.41 -1.81
CA ASP A 71 5.74 6.24 -1.76
C ASP A 71 5.12 6.30 -0.37
N ILE A 72 5.93 6.49 0.67
CA ILE A 72 5.42 6.58 2.04
C ILE A 72 4.44 7.75 2.12
N PRO A 73 3.21 7.52 2.61
CA PRO A 73 2.26 8.60 2.82
C PRO A 73 2.83 9.72 3.70
N VAL A 74 2.56 10.96 3.35
CA VAL A 74 3.01 12.13 4.12
C VAL A 74 2.22 12.32 5.42
N VAL A 75 0.99 11.79 5.44
CA VAL A 75 0.12 11.76 6.63
C VAL A 75 -0.57 10.41 6.68
N ALA A 76 -0.55 9.78 7.86
CA ALA A 76 -1.33 8.59 8.18
C ALA A 76 -2.35 8.96 9.27
N ILE A 77 -3.63 8.79 8.96
CA ILE A 77 -4.73 9.03 9.91
C ILE A 77 -5.22 7.70 10.42
N ILE A 78 -5.07 7.49 11.73
CA ILE A 78 -5.51 6.27 12.43
C ILE A 78 -6.68 6.65 13.32
N ASP A 79 -7.88 6.34 12.84
CA ASP A 79 -9.13 6.65 13.54
C ASP A 79 -9.89 5.32 13.77
N PRO A 80 -10.11 4.93 15.03
CA PRO A 80 -10.85 3.69 15.34
C PRO A 80 -12.26 3.66 14.77
N ASP A 81 -12.90 4.81 14.62
CA ASP A 81 -14.26 4.88 14.05
C ASP A 81 -14.27 4.44 12.59
N MET A 82 -13.17 4.66 11.86
CA MET A 82 -13.04 4.22 10.47
C MET A 82 -12.92 2.70 10.32
N THR A 83 -12.55 1.99 11.39
CA THR A 83 -12.44 0.53 11.41
C THR A 83 -13.61 -0.16 12.12
N ALA A 84 -14.51 0.61 12.74
CA ALA A 84 -15.61 0.09 13.57
C ALA A 84 -16.58 -0.84 12.82
N SER A 85 -16.73 -0.65 11.50
CA SER A 85 -17.62 -1.47 10.66
C SER A 85 -16.97 -2.75 10.11
N MET A 86 -15.73 -3.07 10.50
CA MET A 86 -15.07 -4.28 10.02
C MET A 86 -15.83 -5.54 10.46
N PRO A 87 -16.11 -6.48 9.53
CA PRO A 87 -16.66 -7.78 9.90
C PRO A 87 -15.73 -8.52 10.87
N PRO A 88 -16.27 -9.25 11.90
CA PRO A 88 -15.44 -9.93 12.89
C PRO A 88 -14.38 -10.88 12.32
N LYS A 89 -14.71 -11.62 11.25
CA LYS A 89 -13.75 -12.51 10.57
C LYS A 89 -12.59 -11.75 9.95
N LEU A 90 -12.87 -10.60 9.34
CA LEU A 90 -11.84 -9.75 8.75
C LEU A 90 -10.97 -9.14 9.87
N CYS A 91 -11.59 -8.67 10.94
CA CYS A 91 -10.88 -8.12 12.10
C CYS A 91 -9.91 -9.15 12.71
N ALA A 92 -10.36 -10.40 12.87
CA ALA A 92 -9.51 -11.49 13.37
C ALA A 92 -8.34 -11.80 12.42
N ALA A 93 -8.60 -11.88 11.12
CA ALA A 93 -7.57 -12.17 10.12
C ALA A 93 -6.52 -11.07 10.03
N THR A 94 -6.94 -9.81 9.97
CA THR A 94 -6.01 -8.67 9.88
C THR A 94 -5.29 -8.39 11.20
N GLY A 95 -5.94 -8.67 12.34
CA GLY A 95 -5.28 -8.60 13.64
C GLY A 95 -4.19 -9.67 13.79
N MET A 96 -4.41 -10.87 13.27
CA MET A 96 -3.39 -11.93 13.21
C MET A 96 -2.23 -11.54 12.28
N ASP A 97 -2.54 -10.92 11.15
CA ASP A 97 -1.53 -10.38 10.22
C ASP A 97 -0.63 -9.34 10.93
N ALA A 98 -1.23 -8.39 11.65
CA ALA A 98 -0.48 -7.41 12.43
C ALA A 98 0.41 -8.07 13.50
N LEU A 99 -0.09 -9.09 14.20
CA LEU A 99 0.67 -9.83 15.20
C LEU A 99 1.88 -10.53 14.57
N VAL A 100 1.71 -11.19 13.44
CA VAL A 100 2.78 -11.89 12.73
C VAL A 100 3.86 -10.91 12.27
N HIS A 101 3.49 -9.72 11.81
CA HIS A 101 4.45 -8.68 11.46
C HIS A 101 5.22 -8.13 12.67
N ALA A 102 4.63 -8.17 13.86
CA ALA A 102 5.25 -7.64 15.09
C ALA A 102 6.22 -8.64 15.75
N ILE A 103 6.13 -9.92 15.44
CA ILE A 103 7.00 -10.97 15.98
C ILE A 103 8.29 -11.06 15.17
#